data_065201ec4e9fa5b7deaa90a7b479f849
#
_entry.id   065201ec4e9fa5b7deaa90a7b479f849
#
_cell.length_a   1.000
_cell.length_b   1.000
_cell.length_c   1.000
_cell.angle_alpha   90.00
_cell.angle_beta   90.00
_cell.angle_gamma   90.00
#
_symmetry.space_group_name_H-M   'P 1'
#
loop_
_entity.id
_entity.type
_entity.pdbx_description
1 polymer ?
#
loop_
_entity_poly.entity_id
_entity_poly.type
_entity_poly.pdbx_seq_one_letter_code
_entity_poly.pdbx_strand_id
1 'polypeptide(L)'
;MASDLRSLYFHTSWRQEKGIHVEADPDNDAACIDWNFATLNGRGVYKGDVLSLFNHTLAWYGEGDEKIWVDDDKNFPSHFGTGTEDYYNCSWAPVIPFYTPFGGATRADAETSIGYNTFFRTRNLDQIPFNKNLRFDIEMLSWISGEVDYATTVYWYGDLNAKAEGCTPVEVVTQPLLSQPADPAAYKIAENAIEFEKLTPVAKSGELFTDGQGMLTFSDGKWSGSKQLICTHGKVGSFIEYVFDVTENQPYDIIIHGTKAPDYGIIGFYVN
;
A
#
# COMPACT_ATOMS: atom_id res chain seq x y z
N MET A 1 23.54 -33.61 27.56
CA MET A 1 24.19 -32.29 27.36
C MET A 1 23.41 -31.29 28.22
N ALA A 2 24.08 -30.62 29.15
CA ALA A 2 23.43 -29.55 29.91
C ALA A 2 23.11 -28.41 28.88
N SER A 3 21.85 -28.08 28.70
CA SER A 3 21.47 -26.91 27.89
C SER A 3 22.07 -25.68 28.54
N ASP A 4 22.97 -24.98 27.83
CA ASP A 4 23.45 -23.70 28.31
C ASP A 4 22.24 -22.76 28.35
N LEU A 5 21.90 -22.26 29.53
CA LEU A 5 20.77 -21.34 29.74
C LEU A 5 20.86 -20.05 28.89
N ARG A 6 22.01 -19.80 28.25
CA ARG A 6 22.27 -18.68 27.33
C ARG A 6 21.96 -19.01 25.89
N SER A 7 21.84 -20.28 25.52
CA SER A 7 21.54 -20.68 24.14
C SER A 7 20.12 -20.27 23.73
N LEU A 8 19.99 -19.80 22.50
CA LEU A 8 18.73 -19.53 21.84
C LEU A 8 18.62 -20.36 20.56
N TYR A 9 17.42 -20.79 20.23
CA TYR A 9 17.11 -21.59 19.07
C TYR A 9 16.35 -20.76 18.05
N PHE A 10 16.61 -21.01 16.78
CA PHE A 10 15.88 -20.33 15.69
C PHE A 10 14.46 -20.85 15.58
N HIS A 11 13.51 -19.92 15.47
CA HIS A 11 12.09 -20.18 15.28
C HIS A 11 11.55 -19.34 14.14
N THR A 12 10.49 -19.88 13.51
CA THR A 12 9.61 -19.15 12.61
C THR A 12 8.17 -19.36 13.04
N SER A 13 7.33 -18.35 12.81
CA SER A 13 5.89 -18.43 13.08
C SER A 13 5.13 -17.86 11.91
N TRP A 14 4.02 -18.50 11.54
CA TRP A 14 3.18 -18.11 10.41
C TRP A 14 1.76 -17.83 10.89
N ARG A 15 1.18 -16.72 10.40
CA ARG A 15 -0.23 -16.38 10.54
C ARG A 15 -0.81 -16.00 9.20
N GLN A 16 -2.05 -16.40 8.96
CA GLN A 16 -2.79 -16.09 7.74
C GLN A 16 -4.27 -15.99 8.03
N GLU A 17 -4.91 -14.99 7.44
CA GLU A 17 -6.36 -14.83 7.42
C GLU A 17 -6.77 -14.18 6.10
N LYS A 18 -7.97 -14.55 5.60
CA LYS A 18 -8.53 -14.04 4.34
C LYS A 18 -9.83 -13.31 4.60
N GLY A 19 -10.14 -12.35 3.72
CA GLY A 19 -11.39 -11.60 3.77
C GLY A 19 -11.50 -10.70 5.00
N ILE A 20 -10.38 -10.13 5.46
CA ILE A 20 -10.37 -9.21 6.59
C ILE A 20 -10.91 -7.87 6.09
N HIS A 21 -11.98 -7.40 6.74
CA HIS A 21 -12.51 -6.07 6.44
C HIS A 21 -11.65 -4.99 7.09
N VAL A 22 -11.25 -4.01 6.32
CA VAL A 22 -10.41 -2.88 6.74
C VAL A 22 -11.18 -1.58 6.55
N GLU A 23 -11.21 -0.74 7.55
CA GLU A 23 -11.90 0.55 7.52
C GLU A 23 -11.02 1.67 6.96
N ALA A 24 -11.69 2.72 6.49
CA ALA A 24 -11.10 3.95 5.95
C ALA A 24 -11.46 5.19 6.78
N ASP A 25 -11.72 5.03 8.05
CA ASP A 25 -12.07 6.17 8.91
C ASP A 25 -10.93 6.50 9.88
N PRO A 26 -10.06 7.43 9.52
CA PRO A 26 -8.94 7.82 10.37
C PRO A 26 -9.38 8.55 11.64
N ASP A 27 -10.62 9.07 11.70
CA ASP A 27 -11.15 9.79 12.88
C ASP A 27 -11.84 8.87 13.89
N ASN A 28 -11.98 7.58 13.54
CA ASN A 28 -12.65 6.58 14.38
C ASN A 28 -11.74 5.41 14.75
N ASP A 29 -10.79 5.66 15.63
CA ASP A 29 -9.85 4.65 16.13
C ASP A 29 -10.50 3.36 16.63
N ALA A 30 -11.79 3.43 17.05
CA ALA A 30 -12.52 2.27 17.53
C ALA A 30 -12.91 1.29 16.40
N ALA A 31 -12.90 1.74 15.14
CA ALA A 31 -13.17 0.89 13.98
C ALA A 31 -11.91 0.18 13.47
N CYS A 32 -10.72 0.67 13.82
CA CYS A 32 -9.47 0.05 13.42
C CYS A 32 -9.23 -1.24 14.19
N ILE A 33 -8.78 -2.28 13.48
CA ILE A 33 -8.37 -3.55 14.05
C ILE A 33 -6.86 -3.71 13.93
N ASP A 34 -6.28 -4.46 14.86
CA ASP A 34 -4.86 -4.81 14.82
C ASP A 34 -4.66 -6.19 14.20
N TRP A 35 -3.81 -6.28 13.18
CA TRP A 35 -3.27 -7.56 12.75
C TRP A 35 -2.10 -7.95 13.64
N ASN A 36 -2.21 -9.06 14.33
CA ASN A 36 -1.13 -9.56 15.17
C ASN A 36 -0.11 -10.36 14.33
N PHE A 37 1.10 -9.83 14.17
CA PHE A 37 2.23 -10.52 13.54
C PHE A 37 2.75 -11.65 14.39
N ALA A 38 2.91 -11.39 15.69
CA ALA A 38 3.44 -12.36 16.63
C ALA A 38 3.00 -12.07 18.07
N THR A 39 2.75 -13.14 18.80
CA THR A 39 2.70 -13.16 20.26
C THR A 39 3.70 -14.22 20.73
N LEU A 40 4.84 -13.76 21.24
CA LEU A 40 5.97 -14.60 21.65
C LEU A 40 6.06 -14.60 23.18
N ASN A 41 6.20 -15.76 23.78
CA ASN A 41 6.34 -15.96 25.23
C ASN A 41 7.67 -16.66 25.53
N GLY A 42 8.33 -16.26 26.60
CA GLY A 42 9.64 -16.74 26.99
C GLY A 42 10.73 -15.68 26.74
N ARG A 43 11.97 -16.05 26.83
CA ARG A 43 13.10 -15.16 26.54
C ARG A 43 13.56 -15.36 25.10
N GLY A 44 13.78 -14.26 24.39
CA GLY A 44 14.20 -14.35 22.99
C GLY A 44 14.69 -13.05 22.38
N VAL A 45 14.86 -13.08 21.05
CA VAL A 45 15.25 -11.94 20.23
C VAL A 45 14.44 -11.99 18.92
N TYR A 46 13.66 -10.97 18.65
CA TYR A 46 12.96 -10.78 17.40
C TYR A 46 13.93 -10.29 16.32
N LYS A 47 13.91 -10.93 15.14
CA LYS A 47 14.90 -10.74 14.08
C LYS A 47 14.35 -10.19 12.78
N GLY A 48 13.05 -10.13 12.63
CA GLY A 48 12.40 -9.61 11.45
C GLY A 48 11.18 -10.41 10.99
N ASP A 49 10.64 -9.99 9.88
CA ASP A 49 9.38 -10.51 9.37
C ASP A 49 9.25 -10.38 7.85
N VAL A 50 8.21 -11.03 7.37
CA VAL A 50 7.67 -10.89 6.00
C VAL A 50 6.19 -10.68 6.13
N LEU A 51 5.66 -9.65 5.50
CA LEU A 51 4.25 -9.45 5.26
C LEU A 51 3.96 -9.79 3.80
N SER A 52 3.03 -10.71 3.58
CA SER A 52 2.46 -11.00 2.26
C SER A 52 0.96 -10.77 2.35
N LEU A 53 0.42 -10.00 1.42
CA LEU A 53 -0.99 -9.71 1.41
C LEU A 53 -1.55 -9.71 0.00
N PHE A 54 -2.86 -9.90 -0.09
CA PHE A 54 -3.65 -9.71 -1.30
C PHE A 54 -4.66 -8.61 -1.03
N ASN A 55 -4.51 -7.48 -1.70
CA ASN A 55 -5.42 -6.36 -1.58
C ASN A 55 -6.53 -6.46 -2.62
N HIS A 56 -7.78 -6.52 -2.16
CA HIS A 56 -8.97 -6.56 -3.03
C HIS A 56 -9.46 -5.18 -3.44
N THR A 57 -8.91 -4.11 -2.85
CA THR A 57 -9.34 -2.72 -3.10
C THR A 57 -8.39 -1.97 -4.02
N LEU A 58 -8.88 -0.91 -4.63
CA LEU A 58 -8.08 -0.01 -5.49
C LEU A 58 -7.43 1.12 -4.69
N ALA A 59 -7.03 0.86 -3.45
CA ALA A 59 -6.44 1.88 -2.60
C ALA A 59 -5.32 1.31 -1.74
N TRP A 60 -4.49 2.21 -1.22
CA TRP A 60 -3.49 1.86 -0.22
C TRP A 60 -4.17 1.39 1.07
N TYR A 61 -3.66 0.30 1.61
CA TYR A 61 -4.23 -0.45 2.75
C TYR A 61 -3.42 -0.31 4.04
N GLY A 62 -2.32 0.42 4.04
CA GLY A 62 -1.32 0.31 5.09
C GLY A 62 -1.00 1.62 5.80
N GLU A 63 -2.01 2.45 6.11
CA GLU A 63 -1.84 3.67 6.90
C GLU A 63 -1.66 3.42 8.40
N GLY A 64 -2.00 2.21 8.88
CA GLY A 64 -1.98 1.90 10.30
C GLY A 64 -0.60 1.63 10.86
N ASP A 65 -0.40 2.04 12.10
CA ASP A 65 0.88 2.05 12.81
C ASP A 65 1.31 0.66 13.29
N GLU A 66 2.61 0.38 13.24
CA GLU A 66 3.13 -0.77 13.98
C GLU A 66 3.20 -0.47 15.48
N LYS A 67 2.92 -1.51 16.29
CA LYS A 67 2.92 -1.49 17.75
C LYS A 67 3.66 -2.72 18.27
N ILE A 68 4.86 -2.52 18.85
CA ILE A 68 5.64 -3.64 19.41
C ILE A 68 5.76 -3.46 20.93
N TRP A 69 5.13 -4.37 21.64
CA TRP A 69 5.07 -4.43 23.08
C TRP A 69 6.15 -5.40 23.57
N VAL A 70 6.96 -4.99 24.52
CA VAL A 70 8.08 -5.80 25.05
C VAL A 70 7.94 -5.95 26.56
N ASP A 71 7.98 -7.19 27.00
CA ASP A 71 8.01 -7.57 28.43
C ASP A 71 6.87 -6.94 29.25
N ASP A 72 7.16 -5.93 30.07
CA ASP A 72 6.21 -5.31 31.00
C ASP A 72 5.47 -4.09 30.43
N ASP A 73 5.54 -3.84 29.16
CA ASP A 73 4.81 -2.76 28.50
C ASP A 73 3.29 -2.92 28.71
N LYS A 74 2.61 -1.82 29.09
CA LYS A 74 1.17 -1.85 29.39
C LYS A 74 0.36 -0.73 28.75
N ASN A 75 0.87 0.50 28.80
CA ASN A 75 0.13 1.67 28.37
C ASN A 75 0.56 2.12 26.96
N PHE A 76 1.86 1.93 26.66
CA PHE A 76 2.44 2.25 25.37
C PHE A 76 3.38 1.13 24.93
N PRO A 77 3.43 0.83 23.62
CA PRO A 77 4.43 -0.10 23.08
C PRO A 77 5.83 0.49 23.17
N SER A 78 6.83 -0.34 23.30
CA SER A 78 8.24 0.08 23.23
C SER A 78 8.65 0.62 21.86
N HIS A 79 7.97 0.15 20.79
CA HIS A 79 8.15 0.64 19.42
C HIS A 79 6.78 0.89 18.81
N PHE A 80 6.65 2.00 18.13
CA PHE A 80 5.47 2.35 17.34
C PHE A 80 5.91 3.18 16.13
N GLY A 81 5.13 3.18 15.09
CA GLY A 81 5.45 3.84 13.83
C GLY A 81 4.34 4.72 13.31
N THR A 82 4.29 4.84 11.99
CA THR A 82 3.46 5.79 11.26
C THR A 82 2.84 5.17 10.01
N GLY A 83 2.93 3.85 9.85
CA GLY A 83 2.34 3.15 8.73
C GLY A 83 3.12 1.92 8.30
N THR A 84 2.46 1.04 7.58
CA THR A 84 3.06 -0.18 7.02
C THR A 84 4.20 0.15 6.04
N GLU A 85 4.03 1.18 5.20
CA GLU A 85 5.07 1.61 4.26
C GLU A 85 6.32 2.10 4.98
N ASP A 86 6.17 2.86 6.05
CA ASP A 86 7.29 3.37 6.84
C ASP A 86 8.02 2.24 7.55
N TYR A 87 7.27 1.28 8.09
CA TYR A 87 7.84 0.09 8.70
C TYR A 87 8.71 -0.70 7.72
N TYR A 88 8.31 -0.81 6.46
CA TYR A 88 9.05 -1.53 5.41
C TYR A 88 9.94 -0.66 4.53
N ASN A 89 10.15 0.61 4.89
CA ASN A 89 11.00 1.58 4.19
C ASN A 89 10.57 1.83 2.73
N CYS A 90 9.28 1.88 2.47
CA CYS A 90 8.72 2.21 1.17
C CYS A 90 7.72 3.36 1.28
N SER A 91 8.17 4.60 1.24
CA SER A 91 7.30 5.78 1.24
C SER A 91 6.26 5.71 0.11
N TRP A 92 5.02 6.10 0.38
CA TRP A 92 3.94 6.23 -0.60
C TRP A 92 3.47 4.91 -1.24
N ALA A 93 3.52 3.80 -0.52
CA ALA A 93 3.23 2.45 -1.01
C ALA A 93 4.27 1.90 -2.01
N PRO A 94 4.37 0.57 -2.18
CA PRO A 94 5.27 -0.03 -3.15
C PRO A 94 4.69 0.09 -4.55
N VAL A 95 5.31 0.89 -5.38
CA VAL A 95 4.96 1.03 -6.81
C VAL A 95 5.68 -0.01 -7.66
N ILE A 96 6.91 -0.34 -7.25
CA ILE A 96 7.75 -1.34 -7.90
C ILE A 96 8.50 -2.16 -6.84
N PRO A 97 8.87 -3.42 -7.13
CA PRO A 97 9.74 -4.19 -6.25
C PRO A 97 11.10 -3.52 -6.05
N PHE A 98 11.58 -3.54 -4.80
CA PHE A 98 12.90 -3.01 -4.43
C PHE A 98 13.53 -3.84 -3.32
N TYR A 99 14.86 -3.74 -3.18
CA TYR A 99 15.64 -4.50 -2.22
C TYR A 99 16.68 -3.62 -1.55
N THR A 100 16.73 -3.69 -0.23
CA THR A 100 17.81 -3.12 0.58
C THR A 100 18.35 -4.21 1.52
N PRO A 101 19.53 -4.01 2.18
CA PRO A 101 20.02 -5.00 3.13
C PRO A 101 19.11 -5.27 4.32
N PHE A 102 18.21 -4.36 4.65
CA PHE A 102 17.40 -4.42 5.87
C PHE A 102 15.89 -4.44 5.63
N GLY A 103 15.44 -4.27 4.41
CA GLY A 103 14.03 -4.29 4.06
C GLY A 103 13.80 -4.11 2.57
N GLY A 104 12.60 -4.35 2.14
CA GLY A 104 12.18 -4.18 0.75
C GLY A 104 10.80 -4.69 0.47
N ALA A 105 10.35 -4.49 -0.76
CA ALA A 105 9.15 -5.09 -1.32
C ALA A 105 9.56 -6.06 -2.43
N THR A 106 9.36 -7.36 -2.20
CA THR A 106 9.73 -8.41 -3.18
C THR A 106 8.67 -8.60 -4.26
N ARG A 107 7.47 -8.13 -4.00
CA ARG A 107 6.34 -8.15 -4.94
C ARG A 107 5.48 -6.91 -4.76
N ALA A 108 5.14 -6.27 -5.87
CA ALA A 108 4.19 -5.18 -5.98
C ALA A 108 3.52 -5.34 -7.36
N ASP A 109 2.30 -5.87 -7.39
CA ASP A 109 1.65 -6.26 -8.64
C ASP A 109 1.11 -5.07 -9.42
N ALA A 110 0.72 -4.00 -8.74
CA ALA A 110 0.16 -2.80 -9.38
C ALA A 110 0.50 -1.51 -8.61
N GLU A 111 0.60 -0.40 -9.33
CA GLU A 111 0.79 0.94 -8.75
C GLU A 111 -0.33 1.36 -7.79
N THR A 112 -1.52 0.79 -7.95
CA THR A 112 -2.69 1.00 -7.09
C THR A 112 -2.69 0.16 -5.83
N SER A 113 -1.64 -0.62 -5.62
CA SER A 113 -1.52 -1.61 -4.55
C SER A 113 -2.54 -2.76 -4.58
N ILE A 114 -3.41 -2.83 -5.60
CA ILE A 114 -4.31 -3.98 -5.78
C ILE A 114 -3.52 -5.26 -6.08
N GLY A 115 -4.03 -6.40 -5.63
CA GLY A 115 -3.40 -7.71 -5.83
C GLY A 115 -2.32 -8.00 -4.80
N TYR A 116 -1.31 -8.76 -5.18
CA TYR A 116 -0.27 -9.20 -4.27
C TYR A 116 0.77 -8.13 -4.00
N ASN A 117 1.05 -7.95 -2.71
CA ASN A 117 2.16 -7.16 -2.20
C ASN A 117 2.93 -8.00 -1.19
N THR A 118 4.25 -7.97 -1.22
CA THR A 118 5.08 -8.72 -0.28
C THR A 118 6.27 -7.88 0.14
N PHE A 119 6.40 -7.69 1.44
CA PHE A 119 7.45 -6.93 2.09
C PHE A 119 8.29 -7.83 2.97
N PHE A 120 9.52 -7.42 3.25
CA PHE A 120 10.34 -8.02 4.29
C PHE A 120 11.11 -6.95 5.06
N ARG A 121 11.34 -7.23 6.34
CA ARG A 121 12.27 -6.46 7.17
C ARG A 121 13.17 -7.40 7.95
N THR A 122 14.49 -7.16 7.87
CA THR A 122 15.48 -7.86 8.66
C THR A 122 16.05 -6.93 9.72
N ARG A 123 15.98 -7.36 10.99
CA ARG A 123 16.48 -6.61 12.13
C ARG A 123 17.83 -7.16 12.56
N ASN A 124 18.86 -6.92 11.76
CA ASN A 124 20.22 -7.39 12.07
C ASN A 124 20.95 -6.45 13.04
N LEU A 125 20.73 -5.15 12.88
CA LEU A 125 21.35 -4.11 13.72
C LEU A 125 20.41 -3.60 14.81
N ASP A 126 19.11 -3.70 14.59
CA ASP A 126 18.01 -3.20 15.43
C ASP A 126 17.13 -4.33 15.97
N GLN A 127 17.72 -5.49 16.22
CA GLN A 127 17.01 -6.63 16.80
C GLN A 127 16.36 -6.27 18.14
N ILE A 128 15.22 -6.88 18.45
CA ILE A 128 14.46 -6.57 19.66
C ILE A 128 14.58 -7.74 20.65
N PRO A 129 15.38 -7.62 21.73
CA PRO A 129 15.44 -8.61 22.77
C PRO A 129 14.21 -8.50 23.69
N PHE A 130 13.75 -9.64 24.19
CA PHE A 130 12.71 -9.73 25.21
C PHE A 130 13.05 -10.82 26.25
N ASN A 131 12.60 -10.65 27.48
CA ASN A 131 12.89 -11.57 28.60
C ASN A 131 11.66 -12.37 29.04
N LYS A 132 10.45 -11.89 28.74
CA LYS A 132 9.19 -12.53 29.15
C LYS A 132 8.29 -12.76 27.93
N ASN A 133 8.06 -11.72 27.13
CA ASN A 133 7.18 -11.76 25.98
C ASN A 133 7.49 -10.61 25.01
N LEU A 134 7.04 -10.80 23.77
CA LEU A 134 6.96 -9.76 22.76
C LEU A 134 5.61 -9.94 22.02
N ARG A 135 4.87 -8.86 21.87
CA ARG A 135 3.71 -8.79 20.99
C ARG A 135 3.96 -7.75 19.91
N PHE A 136 3.73 -8.14 18.67
CA PHE A 136 3.83 -7.25 17.53
C PHE A 136 2.52 -7.21 16.77
N ASP A 137 1.95 -6.03 16.63
CA ASP A 137 0.73 -5.75 15.89
C ASP A 137 1.00 -4.64 14.87
N ILE A 138 0.27 -4.67 13.75
CA ILE A 138 0.09 -3.53 12.86
C ILE A 138 -1.40 -3.23 12.79
N GLU A 139 -1.73 -1.96 12.98
CA GLU A 139 -3.09 -1.48 12.78
C GLU A 139 -3.49 -1.59 11.31
N MET A 140 -4.72 -2.01 11.06
CA MET A 140 -5.24 -2.17 9.71
C MET A 140 -6.12 -0.98 9.36
N LEU A 141 -5.55 -0.02 8.66
CA LEU A 141 -6.22 1.20 8.21
C LEU A 141 -5.95 1.39 6.71
N SER A 142 -6.99 1.66 5.94
CA SER A 142 -6.93 1.81 4.48
C SER A 142 -7.49 3.16 4.04
N TRP A 143 -7.14 3.63 2.86
CA TRP A 143 -7.75 4.84 2.28
C TRP A 143 -9.21 4.65 1.87
N ILE A 144 -9.60 3.41 1.58
CA ILE A 144 -10.99 3.04 1.23
C ILE A 144 -11.31 1.75 1.97
N SER A 145 -12.46 1.72 2.63
CA SER A 145 -12.93 0.49 3.29
C SER A 145 -13.06 -0.65 2.29
N GLY A 146 -12.60 -1.83 2.67
CA GLY A 146 -12.60 -2.99 1.79
C GLY A 146 -12.02 -4.23 2.44
N GLU A 147 -11.64 -5.21 1.63
CA GLU A 147 -11.13 -6.48 2.09
C GLU A 147 -9.65 -6.65 1.73
N VAL A 148 -8.91 -7.29 2.63
CA VAL A 148 -7.53 -7.73 2.41
C VAL A 148 -7.35 -9.16 2.95
N ASP A 149 -6.47 -9.92 2.30
CA ASP A 149 -5.97 -11.18 2.85
C ASP A 149 -4.55 -10.95 3.36
N TYR A 150 -4.30 -11.24 4.62
CA TYR A 150 -2.99 -11.06 5.23
C TYR A 150 -2.31 -12.39 5.53
N ALA A 151 -1.00 -12.44 5.32
CA ALA A 151 -0.15 -13.52 5.76
C ALA A 151 1.19 -12.96 6.25
N THR A 152 1.61 -13.36 7.45
CA THR A 152 2.86 -12.91 8.03
C THR A 152 3.73 -14.07 8.49
N THR A 153 5.04 -13.94 8.24
CA THR A 153 6.05 -14.82 8.80
C THR A 153 6.96 -13.98 9.70
N VAL A 154 7.19 -14.43 10.93
CA VAL A 154 8.18 -13.80 11.80
C VAL A 154 9.34 -14.72 12.07
N TYR A 155 10.52 -14.14 12.21
CA TYR A 155 11.79 -14.83 12.48
C TYR A 155 12.34 -14.36 13.82
N TRP A 156 12.66 -15.31 14.68
CA TRP A 156 13.12 -14.99 16.03
C TRP A 156 13.99 -16.10 16.63
N TYR A 157 14.75 -15.77 17.64
CA TYR A 157 15.45 -16.73 18.48
C TYR A 157 14.80 -16.78 19.84
N GLY A 158 14.54 -17.96 20.36
CA GLY A 158 13.93 -18.18 21.67
C GLY A 158 14.71 -19.20 22.50
N ASP A 159 14.56 -19.15 23.82
CA ASP A 159 15.08 -20.18 24.68
C ASP A 159 14.26 -21.48 24.51
N LEU A 160 14.65 -22.53 25.21
CA LEU A 160 14.07 -23.85 25.06
C LEU A 160 12.57 -23.92 25.36
N ASN A 161 12.06 -23.00 26.17
CA ASN A 161 10.66 -22.93 26.60
C ASN A 161 9.86 -21.86 25.86
N ALA A 162 10.52 -21.06 25.03
CA ALA A 162 9.87 -19.99 24.30
C ALA A 162 8.87 -20.54 23.26
N LYS A 163 7.76 -19.85 23.10
CA LYS A 163 6.65 -20.28 22.23
C LYS A 163 6.03 -19.09 21.52
N ALA A 164 5.57 -19.32 20.29
CA ALA A 164 4.67 -18.43 19.58
C ALA A 164 3.22 -18.89 19.77
N GLU A 165 2.30 -17.95 19.92
CA GLU A 165 0.86 -18.20 20.00
C GLU A 165 0.15 -17.82 18.70
N GLY A 166 -1.03 -18.39 18.46
CA GLY A 166 -1.90 -18.00 17.34
C GLY A 166 -1.37 -18.35 15.95
N CYS A 167 -0.46 -19.32 15.84
CA CYS A 167 0.00 -19.79 14.53
C CYS A 167 -1.15 -20.42 13.74
N THR A 168 -1.21 -20.12 12.44
CA THR A 168 -2.23 -20.67 11.56
C THR A 168 -2.00 -22.18 11.33
N PRO A 169 -3.05 -23.02 11.40
CA PRO A 169 -2.95 -24.44 11.10
C PRO A 169 -2.47 -24.70 9.67
N VAL A 170 -1.71 -25.79 9.48
CA VAL A 170 -1.12 -26.15 8.18
C VAL A 170 -2.17 -26.29 7.08
N GLU A 171 -3.35 -26.77 7.40
CA GLU A 171 -4.47 -26.96 6.47
C GLU A 171 -4.92 -25.63 5.82
N VAL A 172 -4.81 -24.52 6.53
CA VAL A 172 -5.12 -23.18 6.01
C VAL A 172 -3.98 -22.68 5.10
N VAL A 173 -2.73 -22.92 5.50
CA VAL A 173 -1.53 -22.49 4.76
C VAL A 173 -1.45 -23.15 3.37
N THR A 174 -1.95 -24.36 3.24
CA THR A 174 -1.91 -25.12 1.97
C THR A 174 -3.02 -24.77 0.97
N GLN A 175 -3.89 -23.81 1.28
CA GLN A 175 -4.93 -23.38 0.35
C GLN A 175 -4.32 -22.70 -0.88
N PRO A 176 -4.94 -22.88 -2.07
CA PRO A 176 -4.45 -22.24 -3.30
C PRO A 176 -4.39 -20.70 -3.17
N LEU A 177 -3.39 -20.12 -3.80
CA LEU A 177 -3.29 -18.67 -3.96
C LEU A 177 -4.46 -18.16 -4.82
N LEU A 178 -4.88 -16.95 -4.55
CA LEU A 178 -5.88 -16.25 -5.37
C LEU A 178 -5.29 -15.91 -6.74
N SER A 179 -6.14 -15.85 -7.74
CA SER A 179 -5.77 -15.29 -9.03
C SER A 179 -5.61 -13.79 -8.89
N GLN A 180 -4.66 -13.22 -9.64
CA GLN A 180 -4.56 -11.77 -9.77
C GLN A 180 -5.92 -11.22 -10.23
N PRO A 181 -6.49 -10.19 -9.57
CA PRO A 181 -7.71 -9.56 -10.07
C PRO A 181 -7.48 -9.04 -11.48
N ALA A 182 -8.47 -9.14 -12.33
CA ALA A 182 -8.45 -8.41 -13.59
C ALA A 182 -8.37 -6.91 -13.26
N ASP A 183 -7.58 -6.17 -14.04
CA ASP A 183 -7.62 -4.73 -13.96
C ASP A 183 -9.07 -4.27 -14.08
N PRO A 184 -9.58 -3.45 -13.15
CA PRO A 184 -10.93 -2.95 -13.26
C PRO A 184 -11.08 -2.25 -14.60
N ALA A 185 -12.17 -2.53 -15.31
CA ALA A 185 -12.44 -1.83 -16.56
C ALA A 185 -12.42 -0.32 -16.27
N ALA A 186 -11.52 0.40 -16.93
CA ALA A 186 -11.36 1.82 -16.72
C ALA A 186 -12.72 2.52 -16.90
N TYR A 187 -13.12 3.30 -15.91
CA TYR A 187 -14.34 4.10 -15.98
C TYR A 187 -14.26 5.00 -17.22
N LYS A 188 -15.36 5.10 -17.95
CA LYS A 188 -15.52 6.04 -19.06
C LYS A 188 -16.68 6.96 -18.79
N ILE A 189 -16.44 8.24 -18.86
CA ILE A 189 -17.50 9.25 -18.68
C ILE A 189 -18.48 9.25 -19.86
N ALA A 190 -18.00 8.90 -21.05
CA ALA A 190 -18.80 8.69 -22.26
C ALA A 190 -18.03 7.75 -23.21
N GLU A 191 -18.74 7.03 -24.07
CA GLU A 191 -18.12 6.12 -25.05
C GLU A 191 -17.15 6.83 -26.02
N ASN A 192 -17.48 8.07 -26.37
CA ASN A 192 -16.70 8.92 -27.29
C ASN A 192 -15.82 9.93 -26.56
N ALA A 193 -15.57 9.77 -25.26
CA ALA A 193 -14.67 10.63 -24.52
C ALA A 193 -13.25 10.54 -25.09
N ILE A 194 -12.64 11.69 -25.32
CA ILE A 194 -11.24 11.81 -25.75
C ILE A 194 -10.38 12.03 -24.51
N GLU A 195 -9.50 11.09 -24.21
CA GLU A 195 -8.61 11.13 -23.05
C GLU A 195 -7.36 11.95 -23.40
N PHE A 196 -7.22 13.14 -22.82
CA PHE A 196 -6.12 14.06 -23.13
C PHE A 196 -4.74 13.51 -22.79
N GLU A 197 -4.62 12.68 -21.75
CA GLU A 197 -3.37 12.01 -21.37
C GLU A 197 -2.89 10.98 -22.41
N LYS A 198 -3.75 10.60 -23.37
CA LYS A 198 -3.43 9.70 -24.46
C LYS A 198 -3.07 10.45 -25.76
N LEU A 199 -3.31 11.75 -25.80
CA LEU A 199 -3.01 12.58 -26.95
C LEU A 199 -1.58 13.09 -26.91
N THR A 200 -0.98 13.24 -28.10
CA THR A 200 0.27 13.96 -28.25
C THR A 200 -0.04 15.42 -28.61
N PRO A 201 0.41 16.39 -27.82
CA PRO A 201 0.20 17.79 -28.15
C PRO A 201 0.92 18.16 -29.44
N VAL A 202 0.28 18.96 -30.31
CA VAL A 202 0.89 19.48 -31.51
C VAL A 202 1.81 20.66 -31.23
N ALA A 203 1.54 21.42 -30.16
CA ALA A 203 2.39 22.46 -29.64
C ALA A 203 2.20 22.64 -28.13
N LYS A 204 3.25 23.08 -27.45
CA LYS A 204 3.21 23.50 -26.05
C LYS A 204 4.36 24.43 -25.70
N SER A 205 4.19 25.22 -24.64
CA SER A 205 5.27 25.99 -24.06
C SER A 205 6.40 25.09 -23.55
N GLY A 206 7.65 25.48 -23.78
CA GLY A 206 8.81 24.64 -23.51
C GLY A 206 9.06 24.30 -22.04
N GLU A 207 8.61 25.16 -21.12
CA GLU A 207 8.70 24.95 -19.68
C GLU A 207 7.62 24.01 -19.13
N LEU A 208 6.52 23.80 -19.89
CA LEU A 208 5.39 23.01 -19.45
C LEU A 208 5.72 21.51 -19.51
N PHE A 209 5.72 20.86 -18.37
CA PHE A 209 5.78 19.40 -18.29
C PHE A 209 4.37 18.82 -18.31
N THR A 210 4.17 17.76 -19.07
CA THR A 210 2.87 17.07 -19.22
C THR A 210 3.05 15.57 -19.07
N ASP A 211 2.19 14.93 -18.30
CA ASP A 211 2.21 13.48 -18.07
C ASP A 211 0.80 12.96 -17.80
N GLY A 212 0.62 11.64 -17.83
CA GLY A 212 -0.58 10.95 -17.39
C GLY A 212 -0.51 10.61 -15.91
N GLN A 213 -1.28 11.29 -15.08
CA GLN A 213 -1.39 10.99 -13.66
C GLN A 213 -2.42 9.89 -13.41
N GLY A 214 -2.05 8.83 -12.67
CA GLY A 214 -2.98 7.79 -12.21
C GLY A 214 -3.99 8.34 -11.20
N MET A 215 -5.27 8.03 -11.38
CA MET A 215 -6.37 8.56 -10.57
C MET A 215 -7.26 7.46 -9.96
N LEU A 216 -6.84 6.20 -10.03
CA LEU A 216 -7.65 5.06 -9.54
C LEU A 216 -7.94 5.10 -8.04
N THR A 217 -7.02 5.69 -7.27
CA THR A 217 -7.13 5.78 -5.81
C THR A 217 -7.92 6.99 -5.32
N PHE A 218 -8.43 7.81 -6.25
CA PHE A 218 -9.20 9.01 -5.93
C PHE A 218 -10.67 8.83 -6.32
N SER A 219 -11.58 9.30 -5.47
CA SER A 219 -13.03 9.35 -5.71
C SER A 219 -13.62 8.06 -6.33
N ASP A 220 -13.35 6.92 -5.72
CA ASP A 220 -13.83 5.60 -6.16
C ASP A 220 -13.44 5.26 -7.61
N GLY A 221 -12.34 5.78 -8.10
CA GLY A 221 -11.86 5.51 -9.45
C GLY A 221 -12.71 6.10 -10.59
N LYS A 222 -13.54 7.12 -10.31
CA LYS A 222 -14.44 7.75 -11.28
C LYS A 222 -13.77 8.77 -12.20
N TRP A 223 -12.51 8.55 -12.54
CA TRP A 223 -11.81 9.29 -13.60
C TRP A 223 -11.85 8.51 -14.90
N SER A 224 -12.26 9.19 -15.98
CA SER A 224 -12.28 8.57 -17.29
C SER A 224 -10.88 8.08 -17.68
N GLY A 225 -10.79 6.85 -18.18
CA GLY A 225 -9.49 6.22 -18.48
C GLY A 225 -8.63 5.93 -17.27
N SER A 226 -9.15 6.12 -16.03
CA SER A 226 -8.41 5.96 -14.77
C SER A 226 -7.18 6.87 -14.63
N LYS A 227 -7.08 7.91 -15.47
CA LYS A 227 -5.98 8.86 -15.50
C LYS A 227 -6.49 10.27 -15.76
N GLN A 228 -5.61 11.24 -15.57
CA GLN A 228 -5.81 12.60 -16.05
C GLN A 228 -4.52 13.13 -16.65
N LEU A 229 -4.65 14.08 -17.57
CA LEU A 229 -3.50 14.88 -18.01
C LEU A 229 -3.10 15.83 -16.90
N ILE A 230 -1.89 15.65 -16.35
CA ILE A 230 -1.29 16.64 -15.45
C ILE A 230 -0.35 17.56 -16.20
N CYS A 231 -0.43 18.87 -15.91
CA CYS A 231 0.45 19.88 -16.44
C CYS A 231 1.14 20.60 -15.28
N THR A 232 2.47 20.55 -15.23
CA THR A 232 3.26 21.21 -14.19
C THR A 232 4.28 22.19 -14.78
N HIS A 233 4.90 23.03 -13.94
CA HIS A 233 5.88 24.06 -14.31
C HIS A 233 5.34 25.16 -15.25
N GLY A 234 4.03 25.22 -15.44
CA GLY A 234 3.40 26.28 -16.23
C GLY A 234 3.54 27.66 -15.58
N LYS A 235 3.55 28.67 -16.41
CA LYS A 235 3.56 30.11 -16.04
C LYS A 235 2.36 30.79 -16.66
N VAL A 236 2.07 32.02 -16.25
CA VAL A 236 1.04 32.82 -16.89
C VAL A 236 1.39 32.98 -18.40
N GLY A 237 0.49 32.52 -19.25
CA GLY A 237 0.66 32.51 -20.70
C GLY A 237 1.24 31.21 -21.27
N SER A 238 1.60 30.23 -20.44
CA SER A 238 1.92 28.88 -20.94
C SER A 238 0.70 28.25 -21.59
N PHE A 239 0.91 27.49 -22.64
CA PHE A 239 -0.16 26.84 -23.40
C PHE A 239 0.20 25.42 -23.80
N ILE A 240 -0.82 24.64 -24.10
CA ILE A 240 -0.75 23.32 -24.74
C ILE A 240 -1.85 23.26 -25.80
N GLU A 241 -1.54 22.72 -26.96
CA GLU A 241 -2.47 22.63 -28.09
C GLU A 241 -2.60 21.17 -28.54
N TYR A 242 -3.84 20.76 -28.72
CA TYR A 242 -4.20 19.46 -29.26
C TYR A 242 -5.06 19.62 -30.51
N VAL A 243 -4.92 18.68 -31.43
CA VAL A 243 -5.79 18.54 -32.60
C VAL A 243 -6.46 17.20 -32.57
N PHE A 244 -7.73 17.17 -32.83
CA PHE A 244 -8.52 15.96 -33.01
C PHE A 244 -9.48 16.11 -34.18
N ASP A 245 -9.70 14.98 -34.84
CA ASP A 245 -10.57 14.96 -36.01
C ASP A 245 -12.04 14.87 -35.59
N VAL A 246 -12.89 15.56 -36.33
CA VAL A 246 -14.34 15.43 -36.27
C VAL A 246 -14.84 14.72 -37.52
N THR A 247 -15.79 13.80 -37.37
CA THR A 247 -16.24 12.95 -38.47
C THR A 247 -17.23 13.64 -39.39
N GLU A 248 -17.93 14.67 -38.91
CA GLU A 248 -18.98 15.38 -39.64
C GLU A 248 -18.79 16.89 -39.54
N ASN A 249 -19.16 17.60 -40.58
CA ASN A 249 -19.12 19.07 -40.60
C ASN A 249 -20.46 19.62 -40.07
N GLN A 250 -20.61 19.70 -38.78
CA GLN A 250 -21.78 20.19 -38.06
C GLN A 250 -21.37 20.94 -36.79
N PRO A 251 -22.27 21.69 -36.16
CA PRO A 251 -22.02 22.24 -34.82
C PRO A 251 -21.82 21.13 -33.79
N TYR A 252 -20.85 21.31 -32.90
CA TYR A 252 -20.57 20.44 -31.75
C TYR A 252 -20.64 21.21 -30.47
N ASP A 253 -21.16 20.57 -29.43
CA ASP A 253 -20.98 21.00 -28.04
C ASP A 253 -19.70 20.35 -27.50
N ILE A 254 -18.78 21.16 -27.00
CA ILE A 254 -17.56 20.67 -26.38
C ILE A 254 -17.73 20.66 -24.87
N ILE A 255 -17.66 19.49 -24.27
CA ILE A 255 -17.71 19.31 -22.82
C ILE A 255 -16.32 18.90 -22.35
N ILE A 256 -15.74 19.68 -21.43
CA ILE A 256 -14.42 19.43 -20.85
C ILE A 256 -14.58 19.03 -19.39
N HIS A 257 -14.09 17.85 -19.06
CA HIS A 257 -14.05 17.36 -17.70
C HIS A 257 -12.65 17.59 -17.12
N GLY A 258 -12.57 18.36 -16.06
CA GLY A 258 -11.30 18.67 -15.40
C GLY A 258 -11.39 18.49 -13.90
N THR A 259 -10.26 18.19 -13.29
CA THR A 259 -10.12 18.07 -11.84
C THR A 259 -9.82 19.45 -11.23
N LYS A 260 -10.39 19.72 -10.07
CA LYS A 260 -10.10 20.91 -9.26
C LYS A 260 -9.47 20.50 -7.93
N ALA A 261 -8.39 21.15 -7.58
CA ALA A 261 -7.78 21.04 -6.26
C ALA A 261 -7.34 22.43 -5.75
N PRO A 262 -7.14 22.62 -4.44
CA PRO A 262 -6.79 23.91 -3.86
C PRO A 262 -5.47 24.50 -4.40
N ASP A 263 -4.57 23.65 -4.82
CA ASP A 263 -3.22 23.97 -5.33
C ASP A 263 -3.13 23.99 -6.87
N TYR A 264 -4.24 23.75 -7.59
CA TYR A 264 -4.26 23.79 -9.04
C TYR A 264 -4.34 25.20 -9.60
N GLY A 265 -3.71 25.42 -10.75
CA GLY A 265 -3.73 26.67 -11.46
C GLY A 265 -5.07 26.95 -12.16
N ILE A 266 -5.23 28.18 -12.60
CA ILE A 266 -6.38 28.61 -13.43
C ILE A 266 -6.00 28.40 -14.89
N ILE A 267 -6.85 27.69 -15.63
CA ILE A 267 -6.68 27.44 -17.07
C ILE A 267 -7.86 28.01 -17.86
N GLY A 268 -7.59 28.50 -19.06
CA GLY A 268 -8.60 28.91 -20.04
C GLY A 268 -8.56 27.97 -21.24
N PHE A 269 -9.74 27.66 -21.79
CA PHE A 269 -9.87 26.84 -22.97
C PHE A 269 -10.23 27.70 -24.18
N TYR A 270 -9.57 27.45 -25.30
CA TYR A 270 -9.80 28.14 -26.57
C TYR A 270 -9.95 27.09 -27.67
N VAL A 271 -10.88 27.34 -28.59
CA VAL A 271 -11.11 26.52 -29.78
C VAL A 271 -10.88 27.39 -30.99
N ASN A 272 -10.04 26.91 -31.93
CA ASN A 272 -9.69 27.59 -33.18
C ASN A 272 -10.32 26.88 -34.38
#